data_d59b324f87779b914e053cd037b17056
#
_entry.id   d59b324f87779b914e053cd037b17056
#
_cell.length_a   1.000
_cell.length_b   1.000
_cell.length_c   1.000
_cell.angle_alpha   90.00
_cell.angle_beta   90.00
_cell.angle_gamma   90.00
#
_symmetry.space_group_name_H-M   'P 1'
#
loop_
_entity.id
_entity.type
_entity.pdbx_description
1 polymer ?
#
loop_
_entity_poly.entity_id
_entity_poly.type
_entity_poly.pdbx_seq_one_letter_code
_entity_poly.pdbx_strand_id
1 'polypeptide(L)'
;MIINGKEVKNKLLEGIDIVANTVKPTLGPQAKTVILQGNPPVVINDGVTITKYISNEDPYVQMGIQLVQNLASKAQEGSGDGTTTACILAQALCHNMLNAPEMNVHKFNNLIEALKVLTVQYLHDEAQEVEDGDIANIATIAANNDSHLGSLIAEAIDKVGRDGIITVEESKTHNTEIVVREGLEIDEGYMSHLMANSEDGKCTFNNPLIFLSNLAIRNFSEILPMMEHAANKKLPLVIFCKGMDGNAMNNVVM
;
A
#
# COMPACT_ATOMS: atom_id res chain seq x y z
N MET A 1 -10.10 -8.76 33.43
CA MET A 1 -9.21 -8.21 34.47
C MET A 1 -8.78 -6.81 34.01
N ILE A 2 -8.80 -5.80 34.87
CA ILE A 2 -8.32 -4.44 34.54
C ILE A 2 -6.92 -4.33 35.14
N ILE A 3 -5.91 -4.03 34.31
CA ILE A 3 -4.56 -3.73 34.76
C ILE A 3 -4.25 -2.26 34.46
N ASN A 4 -3.34 -1.65 35.19
CA ASN A 4 -2.99 -0.24 35.02
C ASN A 4 -1.52 0.04 35.33
N GLY A 5 -1.09 1.26 35.06
CA GLY A 5 0.23 1.76 35.41
C GLY A 5 1.38 1.02 34.72
N LYS A 6 2.39 0.63 35.51
CA LYS A 6 3.64 0.04 34.99
C LYS A 6 3.42 -1.35 34.38
N GLU A 7 2.46 -2.10 34.88
CA GLU A 7 2.15 -3.45 34.39
C GLU A 7 1.63 -3.41 32.95
N VAL A 8 0.71 -2.50 32.63
CA VAL A 8 0.21 -2.29 31.25
C VAL A 8 1.36 -1.93 30.32
N LYS A 9 2.21 -0.98 30.73
CA LYS A 9 3.33 -0.55 29.92
C LYS A 9 4.27 -1.71 29.60
N ASN A 10 4.58 -2.56 30.57
CA ASN A 10 5.44 -3.71 30.36
C ASN A 10 4.82 -4.73 29.40
N LYS A 11 3.52 -5.00 29.51
CA LYS A 11 2.80 -5.91 28.60
C LYS A 11 2.76 -5.39 27.15
N LEU A 12 2.49 -4.11 26.98
CA LEU A 12 2.52 -3.48 25.65
C LEU A 12 3.93 -3.55 25.06
N LEU A 13 4.96 -3.27 25.88
CA LEU A 13 6.35 -3.34 25.42
C LEU A 13 6.77 -4.76 25.04
N GLU A 14 6.34 -5.76 25.81
CA GLU A 14 6.53 -7.18 25.50
C GLU A 14 5.98 -7.52 24.11
N GLY A 15 4.77 -7.04 23.76
CA GLY A 15 4.18 -7.22 22.44
C GLY A 15 4.97 -6.53 21.32
N ILE A 16 5.45 -5.31 21.57
CA ILE A 16 6.31 -4.57 20.65
C ILE A 16 7.63 -5.34 20.42
N ASP A 17 8.22 -5.86 21.49
CA ASP A 17 9.48 -6.62 21.45
C ASP A 17 9.34 -7.92 20.68
N ILE A 18 8.24 -8.64 20.85
CA ILE A 18 7.97 -9.87 20.10
C ILE A 18 8.00 -9.59 18.61
N VAL A 19 7.28 -8.58 18.14
CA VAL A 19 7.23 -8.25 16.72
C VAL A 19 8.58 -7.78 16.21
N ALA A 20 9.17 -6.78 16.85
CA ALA A 20 10.43 -6.19 16.40
C ALA A 20 11.57 -7.22 16.38
N ASN A 21 11.68 -8.07 17.40
CA ASN A 21 12.73 -9.10 17.46
C ASN A 21 12.51 -10.22 16.42
N THR A 22 11.25 -10.49 16.01
CA THR A 22 10.96 -11.46 14.97
C THR A 22 11.34 -10.94 13.59
N VAL A 23 11.10 -9.65 13.29
CA VAL A 23 11.44 -9.08 11.99
C VAL A 23 12.90 -8.60 11.89
N LYS A 24 13.55 -8.29 13.01
CA LYS A 24 14.93 -7.76 13.04
C LYS A 24 15.96 -8.59 12.26
N PRO A 25 15.92 -9.95 12.28
CA PRO A 25 16.85 -10.76 11.49
C PRO A 25 16.73 -10.60 9.97
N THR A 26 15.62 -10.03 9.48
CA THR A 26 15.39 -9.82 8.03
C THR A 26 15.92 -8.48 7.53
N LEU A 27 16.59 -7.69 8.38
CA LEU A 27 17.15 -6.39 8.01
C LEU A 27 18.59 -6.50 7.51
N GLY A 28 18.88 -5.76 6.44
CA GLY A 28 20.23 -5.52 5.97
C GLY A 28 20.76 -6.57 4.97
N PRO A 29 22.04 -6.40 4.52
CA PRO A 29 22.60 -7.18 3.42
C PRO A 29 22.84 -8.67 3.76
N GLN A 30 22.82 -9.02 5.04
CA GLN A 30 22.88 -10.40 5.52
C GLN A 30 21.54 -10.87 6.10
N ALA A 31 20.45 -10.32 5.56
CA ALA A 31 19.09 -10.65 5.98
C ALA A 31 18.84 -12.16 5.94
N LYS A 32 18.17 -12.65 6.99
CA LYS A 32 17.77 -14.05 7.11
C LYS A 32 16.29 -14.20 6.82
N THR A 33 15.91 -15.34 6.29
CA THR A 33 14.51 -15.73 6.19
C THR A 33 13.97 -16.21 7.53
N VAL A 34 12.69 -15.98 7.77
CA VAL A 34 11.94 -16.45 8.93
C VAL A 34 11.03 -17.58 8.48
N ILE A 35 10.94 -18.63 9.29
CA ILE A 35 10.00 -19.73 9.06
C ILE A 35 8.79 -19.48 9.95
N LEU A 36 7.65 -19.29 9.32
CA LEU A 36 6.37 -19.10 10.01
C LEU A 36 5.64 -20.45 10.11
N GLN A 37 5.03 -20.68 11.27
CA GLN A 37 4.23 -21.86 11.49
C GLN A 37 2.97 -21.80 10.61
N GLY A 38 2.77 -22.82 9.82
CA GLY A 38 1.62 -22.98 8.93
C GLY A 38 1.55 -24.41 8.41
N ASN A 39 0.53 -24.72 7.65
CA ASN A 39 0.42 -26.02 6.96
C ASN A 39 0.13 -25.78 5.46
N PRO A 40 1.18 -25.76 4.61
CA PRO A 40 2.63 -25.96 4.87
C PRO A 40 3.29 -24.77 5.59
N PRO A 41 4.48 -24.94 6.20
CA PRO A 41 5.27 -23.84 6.76
C PRO A 41 5.61 -22.81 5.70
N VAL A 42 5.56 -21.50 6.06
CA VAL A 42 5.88 -20.41 5.14
C VAL A 42 7.28 -19.88 5.45
N VAL A 43 8.15 -19.86 4.44
CA VAL A 43 9.50 -19.30 4.53
C VAL A 43 9.48 -17.93 3.88
N ILE A 44 9.75 -16.88 4.63
CA ILE A 44 9.60 -15.50 4.16
C ILE A 44 10.58 -14.55 4.86
N ASN A 45 10.90 -13.45 4.22
CA ASN A 45 11.71 -12.35 4.76
C ASN A 45 11.00 -10.98 4.70
N ASP A 46 9.79 -10.93 4.16
CA ASP A 46 8.98 -9.70 4.15
C ASP A 46 8.44 -9.35 5.53
N GLY A 47 8.83 -8.17 6.03
CA GLY A 47 8.48 -7.70 7.37
C GLY A 47 6.98 -7.56 7.61
N VAL A 48 6.21 -7.05 6.64
CA VAL A 48 4.74 -6.90 6.78
C VAL A 48 4.08 -8.24 6.93
N THR A 49 4.40 -9.19 6.06
CA THR A 49 3.82 -10.52 6.11
C THR A 49 4.18 -11.22 7.41
N ILE A 50 5.45 -11.16 7.85
CA ILE A 50 5.87 -11.74 9.12
C ILE A 50 5.04 -11.15 10.28
N THR A 51 4.88 -9.83 10.35
CA THR A 51 4.14 -9.19 11.43
C THR A 51 2.70 -9.68 11.53
N LYS A 52 2.01 -9.91 10.41
CA LYS A 52 0.61 -10.36 10.36
C LYS A 52 0.41 -11.77 10.95
N TYR A 53 1.43 -12.62 10.95
CA TYR A 53 1.36 -13.97 11.52
C TYR A 53 1.62 -14.01 13.04
N ILE A 54 2.07 -12.91 13.64
CA ILE A 54 2.39 -12.85 15.05
C ILE A 54 1.12 -12.58 15.85
N SER A 55 0.86 -13.43 16.83
CA SER A 55 -0.25 -13.27 17.79
C SER A 55 0.16 -13.77 19.16
N ASN A 56 -0.56 -13.34 20.22
CA ASN A 56 -0.33 -13.75 21.58
C ASN A 56 -1.69 -13.95 22.30
N GLU A 57 -1.75 -14.92 23.21
CA GLU A 57 -2.96 -15.21 23.97
C GLU A 57 -3.27 -14.15 25.05
N ASP A 58 -2.24 -13.46 25.57
CA ASP A 58 -2.44 -12.36 26.50
C ASP A 58 -2.97 -11.12 25.75
N PRO A 59 -4.20 -10.64 26.04
CA PRO A 59 -4.82 -9.54 25.32
C PRO A 59 -4.04 -8.22 25.43
N TYR A 60 -3.27 -8.00 26.48
CA TYR A 60 -2.48 -6.80 26.66
C TYR A 60 -1.17 -6.85 25.83
N VAL A 61 -0.55 -8.03 25.78
CA VAL A 61 0.60 -8.27 24.87
C VAL A 61 0.12 -8.16 23.41
N GLN A 62 -1.05 -8.73 23.10
CA GLN A 62 -1.65 -8.63 21.77
C GLN A 62 -1.91 -7.18 21.34
N MET A 63 -2.29 -6.28 22.25
CA MET A 63 -2.41 -4.86 21.95
C MET A 63 -1.07 -4.23 21.52
N GLY A 64 0.03 -4.61 22.18
CA GLY A 64 1.38 -4.19 21.80
C GLY A 64 1.76 -4.69 20.40
N ILE A 65 1.44 -5.94 20.08
CA ILE A 65 1.63 -6.52 18.75
C ILE A 65 0.84 -5.72 17.70
N GLN A 66 -0.45 -5.46 17.95
CA GLN A 66 -1.31 -4.71 17.03
C GLN A 66 -0.81 -3.28 16.74
N LEU A 67 -0.22 -2.61 17.72
CA LEU A 67 0.38 -1.28 17.52
C LEU A 67 1.49 -1.34 16.46
N VAL A 68 2.38 -2.32 16.53
CA VAL A 68 3.48 -2.47 15.58
C VAL A 68 2.98 -2.98 14.22
N GLN A 69 2.00 -3.88 14.20
CA GLN A 69 1.35 -4.34 12.96
C GLN A 69 0.73 -3.18 12.19
N ASN A 70 0.00 -2.30 12.88
CA ASN A 70 -0.59 -1.09 12.28
C ASN A 70 0.48 -0.13 11.75
N LEU A 71 1.60 0.01 12.47
CA LEU A 71 2.72 0.83 12.02
C LEU A 71 3.37 0.24 10.76
N ALA A 72 3.62 -1.07 10.73
CA ALA A 72 4.17 -1.77 9.57
C ALA A 72 3.27 -1.63 8.34
N SER A 73 1.94 -1.80 8.51
CA SER A 73 0.96 -1.61 7.43
C SER A 73 0.97 -0.18 6.89
N LYS A 74 1.02 0.83 7.76
CA LYS A 74 1.10 2.24 7.34
C LYS A 74 2.40 2.56 6.59
N ALA A 75 3.54 1.99 7.01
CA ALA A 75 4.80 2.14 6.30
C ALA A 75 4.70 1.53 4.89
N GLN A 76 4.10 0.34 4.77
CA GLN A 76 3.86 -0.32 3.48
C GLN A 76 2.94 0.49 2.58
N GLU A 77 1.81 0.98 3.09
CA GLU A 77 0.86 1.78 2.33
C GLU A 77 1.43 3.12 1.86
N GLY A 78 2.31 3.72 2.67
CA GLY A 78 2.86 5.05 2.39
C GLY A 78 4.07 5.04 1.46
N SER A 79 4.96 4.06 1.57
CA SER A 79 6.24 4.03 0.84
C SER A 79 6.51 2.71 0.11
N GLY A 80 5.73 1.66 0.35
CA GLY A 80 5.99 0.33 -0.20
C GLY A 80 7.18 -0.39 0.41
N ASP A 81 7.92 0.24 1.33
CA ASP A 81 9.16 -0.29 1.93
C ASP A 81 9.36 0.24 3.36
N GLY A 82 10.45 -0.20 4.02
CA GLY A 82 10.85 0.27 5.33
C GLY A 82 10.07 -0.31 6.51
N THR A 83 9.26 -1.33 6.31
CA THR A 83 8.41 -1.94 7.35
C THR A 83 9.21 -2.52 8.50
N THR A 84 10.28 -3.26 8.22
CA THR A 84 11.19 -3.81 9.24
C THR A 84 11.89 -2.70 10.01
N THR A 85 12.37 -1.68 9.31
CA THR A 85 13.00 -0.49 9.93
C THR A 85 12.01 0.22 10.85
N ALA A 86 10.77 0.43 10.43
CA ALA A 86 9.72 1.06 11.24
C ALA A 86 9.46 0.28 12.55
N CYS A 87 9.39 -1.06 12.48
CA CYS A 87 9.21 -1.91 13.66
C CYS A 87 10.36 -1.78 14.65
N ILE A 88 11.60 -1.77 14.17
CA ILE A 88 12.80 -1.64 15.01
C ILE A 88 12.90 -0.25 15.64
N LEU A 89 12.61 0.80 14.87
CA LEU A 89 12.56 2.17 15.39
C LEU A 89 11.47 2.35 16.44
N ALA A 90 10.29 1.76 16.24
CA ALA A 90 9.22 1.78 17.23
C ALA A 90 9.66 1.12 18.55
N GLN A 91 10.32 -0.03 18.49
CA GLN A 91 10.88 -0.70 19.67
C GLN A 91 11.86 0.21 20.41
N ALA A 92 12.85 0.75 19.68
CA ALA A 92 13.86 1.61 20.26
C ALA A 92 13.26 2.88 20.90
N LEU A 93 12.31 3.52 20.21
CA LEU A 93 11.63 4.70 20.74
C LEU A 93 10.83 4.37 22.00
N CYS A 94 10.05 3.29 22.01
CA CYS A 94 9.23 2.90 23.17
C CYS A 94 10.13 2.57 24.38
N HIS A 95 11.23 1.85 24.20
CA HIS A 95 12.18 1.57 25.28
C HIS A 95 12.80 2.85 25.82
N ASN A 96 13.25 3.75 24.98
CA ASN A 96 13.85 5.02 25.41
C ASN A 96 12.83 5.93 26.10
N MET A 97 11.58 5.98 25.61
CA MET A 97 10.51 6.77 26.22
C MET A 97 10.14 6.28 27.62
N LEU A 98 10.13 4.97 27.85
CA LEU A 98 9.85 4.40 29.18
C LEU A 98 10.96 4.67 30.19
N ASN A 99 12.17 4.81 29.72
CA ASN A 99 13.36 5.14 30.54
C ASN A 99 13.61 6.65 30.64
N ALA A 100 12.82 7.49 29.96
CA ALA A 100 12.96 8.93 30.03
C ALA A 100 12.55 9.46 31.42
N PRO A 101 13.16 10.58 31.88
CA PRO A 101 12.74 11.23 33.12
C PRO A 101 11.26 11.57 33.11
N GLU A 102 10.62 11.52 34.28
CA GLU A 102 9.23 11.94 34.42
C GLU A 102 9.06 13.39 33.95
N MET A 103 8.19 13.57 32.96
CA MET A 103 7.91 14.87 32.36
C MET A 103 6.39 15.06 32.24
N ASN A 104 5.95 16.29 32.27
CA ASN A 104 4.55 16.60 31.96
C ASN A 104 4.20 16.13 30.53
N VAL A 105 3.10 15.40 30.39
CA VAL A 105 2.68 14.76 29.12
C VAL A 105 2.55 15.78 27.97
N HIS A 106 2.01 16.97 28.22
CA HIS A 106 1.90 18.00 27.20
C HIS A 106 3.27 18.51 26.72
N LYS A 107 4.19 18.73 27.66
CA LYS A 107 5.55 19.14 27.33
C LYS A 107 6.28 18.06 26.55
N PHE A 108 6.10 16.79 26.95
CA PHE A 108 6.64 15.65 26.25
C PHE A 108 6.12 15.53 24.82
N ASN A 109 4.81 15.61 24.62
CA ASN A 109 4.20 15.55 23.30
C ASN A 109 4.68 16.67 22.38
N ASN A 110 4.77 17.91 22.90
CA ASN A 110 5.28 19.03 22.12
C ASN A 110 6.74 18.82 21.69
N LEU A 111 7.56 18.24 22.56
CA LEU A 111 8.95 17.90 22.23
C LEU A 111 9.04 16.84 21.15
N ILE A 112 8.24 15.79 21.25
CA ILE A 112 8.19 14.71 20.22
C ILE A 112 7.74 15.28 18.87
N GLU A 113 6.72 16.12 18.82
CA GLU A 113 6.29 16.76 17.57
C GLU A 113 7.39 17.67 16.99
N ALA A 114 8.08 18.43 17.79
CA ALA A 114 9.20 19.26 17.33
C ALA A 114 10.35 18.39 16.77
N LEU A 115 10.72 17.32 17.47
CA LEU A 115 11.73 16.38 17.01
C LEU A 115 11.32 15.69 15.70
N LYS A 116 10.05 15.31 15.57
CA LYS A 116 9.52 14.73 14.34
C LYS A 116 9.71 15.68 13.15
N VAL A 117 9.33 16.94 13.30
CA VAL A 117 9.49 17.95 12.23
C VAL A 117 10.94 18.11 11.83
N LEU A 118 11.85 18.24 12.80
CA LEU A 118 13.30 18.35 12.54
C LEU A 118 13.87 17.10 11.85
N THR A 119 13.46 15.91 12.29
CA THR A 119 13.91 14.64 11.69
C THR A 119 13.43 14.51 10.26
N VAL A 120 12.16 14.80 9.99
CA VAL A 120 11.59 14.76 8.63
C VAL A 120 12.32 15.75 7.72
N GLN A 121 12.56 16.99 8.20
CA GLN A 121 13.31 17.98 7.44
C GLN A 121 14.72 17.49 7.12
N TYR A 122 15.44 16.97 8.11
CA TYR A 122 16.78 16.41 7.92
C TYR A 122 16.79 15.28 6.89
N LEU A 123 15.79 14.36 6.94
CA LEU A 123 15.69 13.28 5.97
C LEU A 123 15.43 13.80 4.56
N HIS A 124 14.62 14.84 4.40
CA HIS A 124 14.42 15.48 3.10
C HIS A 124 15.69 16.15 2.57
N ASP A 125 16.45 16.80 3.44
CA ASP A 125 17.70 17.48 3.07
C ASP A 125 18.79 16.48 2.65
N GLU A 126 18.80 15.28 3.22
CA GLU A 126 19.75 14.20 2.92
C GLU A 126 19.27 13.28 1.76
N ALA A 127 18.02 13.34 1.39
CA ALA A 127 17.47 12.50 0.33
C ALA A 127 18.08 12.86 -1.03
N GLN A 128 18.44 11.85 -1.80
CA GLN A 128 18.95 12.00 -3.16
C GLN A 128 17.90 11.53 -4.16
N GLU A 129 17.77 12.25 -5.25
CA GLU A 129 16.92 11.82 -6.35
C GLU A 129 17.50 10.56 -6.99
N VAL A 130 16.62 9.62 -7.32
CA VAL A 130 16.99 8.37 -8.00
C VAL A 130 17.28 8.67 -9.47
N GLU A 131 18.50 8.36 -9.92
CA GLU A 131 18.87 8.42 -11.34
C GLU A 131 18.44 7.13 -12.06
N ASP A 132 18.37 7.16 -13.39
CA ASP A 132 17.90 6.00 -14.17
C ASP A 132 18.80 4.77 -13.99
N GLY A 133 20.11 4.98 -13.78
CA GLY A 133 21.07 3.90 -13.49
C GLY A 133 20.85 3.21 -12.12
N ASP A 134 20.19 3.86 -11.18
CA ASP A 134 19.97 3.33 -9.83
C ASP A 134 18.76 2.40 -9.75
N ILE A 135 17.81 2.53 -10.68
CA ILE A 135 16.55 1.77 -10.68
C ILE A 135 16.81 0.25 -10.66
N ALA A 136 17.72 -0.23 -11.50
CA ALA A 136 18.07 -1.65 -11.55
C ALA A 136 18.68 -2.16 -10.24
N ASN A 137 19.51 -1.33 -9.58
CA ASN A 137 20.13 -1.67 -8.30
C ASN A 137 19.10 -1.69 -7.17
N ILE A 138 18.21 -0.70 -7.11
CA ILE A 138 17.12 -0.63 -6.14
C ILE A 138 16.18 -1.82 -6.30
N ALA A 139 15.76 -2.12 -7.53
CA ALA A 139 14.89 -3.25 -7.83
C ALA A 139 15.58 -4.59 -7.51
N THR A 140 16.88 -4.73 -7.76
CA THR A 140 17.67 -5.91 -7.39
C THR A 140 17.66 -6.14 -5.88
N ILE A 141 17.86 -5.08 -5.08
CA ILE A 141 17.81 -5.18 -3.63
C ILE A 141 16.40 -5.56 -3.15
N ALA A 142 15.37 -4.93 -3.70
CA ALA A 142 13.97 -5.26 -3.40
C ALA A 142 13.60 -6.70 -3.76
N ALA A 143 14.20 -7.25 -4.82
CA ALA A 143 14.04 -8.63 -5.25
C ALA A 143 14.98 -9.62 -4.54
N ASN A 144 15.43 -9.33 -3.32
CA ASN A 144 16.36 -10.18 -2.54
C ASN A 144 17.70 -10.48 -3.23
N ASN A 145 18.29 -9.48 -3.88
CA ASN A 145 19.51 -9.57 -4.68
C ASN A 145 19.39 -10.43 -5.96
N ASP A 146 18.17 -10.61 -6.46
CA ASP A 146 17.95 -11.18 -7.77
C ASP A 146 18.15 -10.12 -8.86
N SER A 147 19.33 -10.09 -9.46
CA SER A 147 19.69 -9.14 -10.51
C SER A 147 18.89 -9.34 -11.80
N HIS A 148 18.39 -10.54 -12.06
CA HIS A 148 17.54 -10.80 -13.22
C HIS A 148 16.19 -10.12 -13.08
N LEU A 149 15.54 -10.30 -11.93
CA LEU A 149 14.28 -9.59 -11.62
C LEU A 149 14.50 -8.08 -11.56
N GLY A 150 15.59 -7.62 -10.96
CA GLY A 150 15.94 -6.20 -10.90
C GLY A 150 16.07 -5.58 -12.29
N SER A 151 16.72 -6.26 -13.22
CA SER A 151 16.87 -5.81 -14.60
C SER A 151 15.53 -5.80 -15.36
N LEU A 152 14.68 -6.81 -15.16
CA LEU A 152 13.33 -6.83 -15.76
C LEU A 152 12.46 -5.68 -15.30
N ILE A 153 12.50 -5.34 -14.00
CA ILE A 153 11.76 -4.20 -13.46
C ILE A 153 12.29 -2.88 -14.03
N ALA A 154 13.60 -2.71 -14.11
CA ALA A 154 14.20 -1.53 -14.72
C ALA A 154 13.80 -1.39 -16.19
N GLU A 155 13.83 -2.47 -16.97
CA GLU A 155 13.37 -2.48 -18.36
C GLU A 155 11.88 -2.14 -18.48
N ALA A 156 11.05 -2.62 -17.54
CA ALA A 156 9.63 -2.28 -17.51
C ALA A 156 9.43 -0.77 -17.26
N ILE A 157 10.17 -0.18 -16.32
CA ILE A 157 10.12 1.25 -16.01
C ILE A 157 10.59 2.08 -17.21
N ASP A 158 11.66 1.67 -17.88
CA ASP A 158 12.15 2.35 -19.10
C ASP A 158 11.10 2.36 -20.22
N LYS A 159 10.32 1.29 -20.35
CA LYS A 159 9.28 1.17 -21.39
C LYS A 159 8.03 2.00 -21.09
N VAL A 160 7.59 2.06 -19.83
CA VAL A 160 6.33 2.76 -19.46
C VAL A 160 6.55 4.15 -18.90
N GLY A 161 7.81 4.50 -18.55
CA GLY A 161 8.17 5.74 -17.88
C GLY A 161 7.96 5.67 -16.36
N ARG A 162 8.52 6.65 -15.64
CA ARG A 162 8.49 6.72 -14.17
C ARG A 162 7.08 6.84 -13.59
N ASP A 163 6.17 7.43 -14.34
CA ASP A 163 4.76 7.60 -13.95
C ASP A 163 3.87 6.44 -14.45
N GLY A 164 4.46 5.44 -15.11
CA GLY A 164 3.77 4.28 -15.64
C GLY A 164 3.32 3.32 -14.52
N ILE A 165 2.18 2.69 -14.72
CA ILE A 165 1.67 1.68 -13.79
C ILE A 165 2.29 0.34 -14.14
N ILE A 166 2.92 -0.31 -13.15
CA ILE A 166 3.48 -1.65 -13.27
C ILE A 166 2.72 -2.56 -12.33
N THR A 167 2.16 -3.63 -12.88
CA THR A 167 1.52 -4.71 -12.14
C THR A 167 2.31 -6.00 -12.29
N VAL A 168 2.31 -6.84 -11.26
CA VAL A 168 2.97 -8.15 -11.27
C VAL A 168 1.88 -9.21 -11.14
N GLU A 169 1.82 -10.10 -12.11
CA GLU A 169 0.86 -11.20 -12.15
C GLU A 169 1.59 -12.54 -12.30
N GLU A 170 0.95 -13.63 -11.87
CA GLU A 170 1.48 -14.97 -12.12
C GLU A 170 1.43 -15.29 -13.61
N SER A 171 2.61 -15.65 -14.17
CA SER A 171 2.69 -16.09 -15.57
C SER A 171 1.99 -17.42 -15.76
N LYS A 172 1.28 -17.56 -16.87
CA LYS A 172 0.72 -18.86 -17.32
C LYS A 172 1.77 -19.77 -17.96
N THR A 173 2.98 -19.24 -18.17
CA THR A 173 4.14 -19.92 -18.74
C THR A 173 5.23 -20.11 -17.69
N HIS A 174 6.30 -20.83 -18.02
CA HIS A 174 7.46 -21.00 -17.13
C HIS A 174 8.43 -19.80 -17.19
N ASN A 175 8.17 -18.81 -18.03
CA ASN A 175 9.04 -17.66 -18.23
C ASN A 175 8.41 -16.39 -17.65
N THR A 176 9.26 -15.51 -17.14
CA THR A 176 8.86 -14.15 -16.76
C THR A 176 8.93 -13.27 -18.02
N GLU A 177 7.86 -12.58 -18.34
CA GLU A 177 7.72 -11.75 -19.52
C GLU A 177 7.26 -10.33 -19.14
N ILE A 178 7.75 -9.33 -19.87
CA ILE A 178 7.26 -7.96 -19.78
C ILE A 178 6.22 -7.76 -20.87
N VAL A 179 4.98 -7.52 -20.48
CA VAL A 179 3.90 -7.15 -21.40
C VAL A 179 3.61 -5.66 -21.25
N VAL A 180 3.93 -4.88 -22.26
CA VAL A 180 3.61 -3.44 -22.29
C VAL A 180 2.27 -3.26 -22.96
N ARG A 181 1.37 -2.54 -22.29
CA ARG A 181 0.09 -2.09 -22.86
C ARG A 181 0.05 -0.57 -22.82
N GLU A 182 -0.37 0.02 -23.91
CA GLU A 182 -0.62 1.46 -23.97
C GLU A 182 -1.99 1.76 -23.36
N GLY A 183 -2.04 2.74 -22.47
CA GLY A 183 -3.26 3.14 -21.78
C GLY A 183 -3.33 2.68 -20.33
N LEU A 184 -4.51 2.79 -19.73
CA LEU A 184 -4.80 2.38 -18.37
C LEU A 184 -5.72 1.14 -18.39
N GLU A 185 -5.30 0.06 -17.75
CA GLU A 185 -6.14 -1.11 -17.48
C GLU A 185 -6.70 -1.02 -16.05
N ILE A 186 -8.00 -1.23 -15.90
CA ILE A 186 -8.70 -1.20 -14.61
C ILE A 186 -9.46 -2.52 -14.50
N ASP A 187 -9.31 -3.23 -13.37
CA ASP A 187 -9.96 -4.52 -13.09
C ASP A 187 -11.48 -4.43 -12.87
N GLU A 188 -12.09 -3.35 -13.31
CA GLU A 188 -13.52 -3.08 -13.20
C GLU A 188 -14.14 -2.95 -14.58
N GLY A 189 -15.35 -3.46 -14.72
CA GLY A 189 -16.12 -3.41 -15.97
C GLY A 189 -17.35 -2.51 -15.89
N TYR A 190 -18.22 -2.64 -16.90
CA TYR A 190 -19.49 -1.92 -16.92
C TYR A 190 -20.44 -2.41 -15.84
N MET A 191 -21.25 -1.51 -15.30
CA MET A 191 -22.17 -1.80 -14.19
C MET A 191 -23.42 -2.59 -14.62
N SER A 192 -23.75 -2.60 -15.91
CA SER A 192 -24.91 -3.31 -16.45
C SER A 192 -24.60 -3.92 -17.82
N HIS A 193 -24.98 -5.17 -18.03
CA HIS A 193 -24.86 -5.85 -19.34
C HIS A 193 -25.58 -5.13 -20.48
N LEU A 194 -26.57 -4.30 -20.16
CA LEU A 194 -27.29 -3.48 -21.15
C LEU A 194 -26.41 -2.37 -21.74
N MET A 195 -25.25 -2.09 -21.17
CA MET A 195 -24.27 -1.13 -21.69
C MET A 195 -23.34 -1.73 -22.74
N ALA A 196 -23.33 -3.07 -22.91
CA ALA A 196 -22.54 -3.72 -23.94
C ALA A 196 -23.03 -3.32 -25.33
N ASN A 197 -22.08 -2.97 -26.21
CA ASN A 197 -22.38 -2.53 -27.58
C ASN A 197 -21.82 -3.48 -28.65
N SER A 198 -21.37 -4.68 -28.25
CA SER A 198 -20.91 -5.73 -29.15
C SER A 198 -21.58 -7.08 -28.84
N GLU A 199 -21.60 -7.98 -29.82
CA GLU A 199 -22.14 -9.34 -29.67
C GLU A 199 -21.35 -10.18 -28.66
N ASP A 200 -20.08 -9.88 -28.49
CA ASP A 200 -19.19 -10.53 -27.50
C ASP A 200 -19.39 -10.03 -26.06
N GLY A 201 -20.40 -9.17 -25.82
CA GLY A 201 -20.64 -8.59 -24.50
C GLY A 201 -19.61 -7.56 -24.08
N LYS A 202 -18.87 -6.98 -25.02
CA LYS A 202 -17.90 -5.90 -24.76
C LYS A 202 -18.54 -4.54 -24.97
N CYS A 203 -17.95 -3.54 -24.33
CA CYS A 203 -18.30 -2.13 -24.50
C CYS A 203 -17.07 -1.41 -25.07
N THR A 204 -17.13 -1.02 -26.35
CA THR A 204 -16.01 -0.40 -27.06
C THR A 204 -16.42 0.94 -27.65
N PHE A 205 -15.67 1.98 -27.34
CA PHE A 205 -15.90 3.33 -27.83
C PHE A 205 -14.64 3.92 -28.45
N ASN A 206 -14.81 4.67 -29.52
CA ASN A 206 -13.73 5.45 -30.14
C ASN A 206 -13.84 6.91 -29.68
N ASN A 207 -12.77 7.44 -29.13
CA ASN A 207 -12.64 8.82 -28.68
C ASN A 207 -13.79 9.28 -27.76
N PRO A 208 -14.07 8.54 -26.64
CA PRO A 208 -15.14 8.89 -25.73
C PRO A 208 -14.79 10.14 -24.90
N LEU A 209 -15.81 10.85 -24.45
CA LEU A 209 -15.67 11.76 -23.33
C LEU A 209 -15.60 10.93 -22.04
N ILE A 210 -14.65 11.28 -21.18
CA ILE A 210 -14.45 10.60 -19.89
C ILE A 210 -14.90 11.52 -18.77
N PHE A 211 -15.82 11.03 -17.95
CA PHE A 211 -16.24 11.69 -16.72
C PHE A 211 -15.75 10.87 -15.51
N LEU A 212 -14.95 11.53 -14.65
CA LEU A 212 -14.40 10.90 -13.45
C LEU A 212 -15.06 11.49 -12.21
N SER A 213 -15.54 10.63 -11.32
CA SER A 213 -16.11 11.03 -10.02
C SER A 213 -15.66 10.05 -8.92
N ASN A 214 -15.20 10.59 -7.81
CA ASN A 214 -14.92 9.81 -6.60
C ASN A 214 -16.17 9.63 -5.70
N LEU A 215 -17.34 10.05 -6.17
CA LEU A 215 -18.62 9.94 -5.48
C LEU A 215 -19.51 8.90 -6.13
N ALA A 216 -20.43 8.33 -5.35
CA ALA A 216 -21.53 7.55 -5.88
C ALA A 216 -22.60 8.49 -6.46
N ILE A 217 -23.08 8.18 -7.66
CA ILE A 217 -24.14 8.92 -8.35
C ILE A 217 -25.49 8.39 -7.85
N ARG A 218 -26.24 9.24 -7.18
CA ARG A 218 -27.54 8.87 -6.57
C ARG A 218 -28.72 9.26 -7.44
N ASN A 219 -28.61 10.37 -8.14
CA ASN A 219 -29.70 10.92 -8.95
C ASN A 219 -29.22 11.13 -10.39
N PHE A 220 -30.08 10.86 -11.35
CA PHE A 220 -29.81 11.10 -12.76
C PHE A 220 -29.47 12.57 -13.07
N SER A 221 -30.06 13.53 -12.34
CA SER A 221 -29.77 14.95 -12.48
C SER A 221 -28.31 15.32 -12.24
N GLU A 222 -27.55 14.50 -11.52
CA GLU A 222 -26.12 14.75 -11.23
C GLU A 222 -25.25 14.57 -12.48
N ILE A 223 -25.65 13.69 -13.39
CA ILE A 223 -24.91 13.39 -14.62
C ILE A 223 -25.58 13.96 -15.89
N LEU A 224 -26.81 14.45 -15.80
CA LEU A 224 -27.55 14.99 -16.92
C LEU A 224 -26.77 16.05 -17.72
N PRO A 225 -26.09 17.06 -17.08
CA PRO A 225 -25.30 18.03 -17.83
C PRO A 225 -24.16 17.43 -18.65
N MET A 226 -23.55 16.33 -18.16
CA MET A 226 -22.48 15.62 -18.87
C MET A 226 -23.02 14.83 -20.04
N MET A 227 -24.19 14.21 -19.86
CA MET A 227 -24.87 13.49 -20.93
C MET A 227 -25.33 14.44 -22.05
N GLU A 228 -25.91 15.59 -21.71
CA GLU A 228 -26.26 16.64 -22.66
C GLU A 228 -25.04 17.16 -23.42
N HIS A 229 -23.93 17.36 -22.71
CA HIS A 229 -22.69 17.79 -23.34
C HIS A 229 -22.16 16.74 -24.34
N ALA A 230 -22.18 15.48 -23.97
CA ALA A 230 -21.77 14.37 -24.83
C ALA A 230 -22.69 14.25 -26.07
N ALA A 231 -23.99 14.34 -25.86
CA ALA A 231 -24.99 14.31 -26.92
C ALA A 231 -24.81 15.47 -27.93
N ASN A 232 -24.58 16.69 -27.41
CA ASN A 232 -24.32 17.86 -28.26
C ASN A 232 -23.06 17.72 -29.09
N LYS A 233 -22.02 17.06 -28.54
CA LYS A 233 -20.78 16.76 -29.27
C LYS A 233 -20.86 15.52 -30.14
N LYS A 234 -21.94 14.74 -30.04
CA LYS A 234 -22.09 13.43 -30.65
C LYS A 234 -20.96 12.46 -30.37
N LEU A 235 -20.46 12.48 -29.13
CA LEU A 235 -19.40 11.60 -28.66
C LEU A 235 -19.95 10.65 -27.61
N PRO A 236 -19.43 9.41 -27.55
CA PRO A 236 -19.74 8.49 -26.45
C PRO A 236 -19.29 9.08 -25.10
N LEU A 237 -19.98 8.74 -24.04
CA LEU A 237 -19.63 9.12 -22.68
C LEU A 237 -19.29 7.88 -21.86
N VAL A 238 -18.09 7.88 -21.26
CA VAL A 238 -17.68 6.85 -20.30
C VAL A 238 -17.59 7.49 -18.92
N ILE A 239 -18.28 6.90 -17.97
CA ILE A 239 -18.38 7.41 -16.58
C ILE A 239 -17.66 6.45 -15.66
N PHE A 240 -16.62 6.94 -14.97
CA PHE A 240 -15.97 6.26 -13.86
C PHE A 240 -16.46 6.89 -12.56
N CYS A 241 -17.16 6.11 -11.74
CA CYS A 241 -17.69 6.58 -10.47
C CYS A 241 -17.60 5.47 -9.42
N LYS A 242 -17.68 5.83 -8.14
CA LYS A 242 -17.62 4.88 -7.04
C LYS A 242 -18.83 3.93 -6.99
N GLY A 243 -19.94 4.30 -7.62
CA GLY A 243 -21.17 3.51 -7.70
C GLY A 243 -22.28 4.34 -8.29
N MET A 244 -23.39 3.69 -8.68
CA MET A 244 -24.59 4.35 -9.20
C MET A 244 -25.85 3.69 -8.64
N ASP A 245 -26.78 4.49 -8.09
CA ASP A 245 -28.04 3.98 -7.56
C ASP A 245 -28.99 3.53 -8.68
N GLY A 246 -29.87 2.58 -8.39
CA GLY A 246 -30.72 1.93 -9.38
C GLY A 246 -31.57 2.89 -10.23
N ASN A 247 -32.06 4.01 -9.66
CA ASN A 247 -32.82 5.02 -10.41
C ASN A 247 -31.93 5.77 -11.40
N ALA A 248 -30.71 6.15 -11.01
CA ALA A 248 -29.76 6.80 -11.91
C ALA A 248 -29.33 5.82 -13.02
N MET A 249 -29.03 4.58 -12.65
CA MET A 249 -28.65 3.51 -13.57
C MET A 249 -29.73 3.24 -14.63
N ASN A 250 -30.99 3.09 -14.22
CA ASN A 250 -32.06 2.82 -15.15
C ASN A 250 -32.23 3.93 -16.21
N ASN A 251 -32.04 5.18 -15.80
CA ASN A 251 -32.12 6.31 -16.74
C ASN A 251 -30.91 6.42 -17.67
N VAL A 252 -29.75 5.91 -17.27
CA VAL A 252 -28.55 5.88 -18.14
C VAL A 252 -28.66 4.78 -19.19
N VAL A 253 -29.30 3.67 -18.85
CA VAL A 253 -29.43 2.50 -19.73
C VAL A 253 -30.57 2.65 -20.73
N MET A 254 -31.59 3.49 -20.44
CA MET A 254 -32.68 3.84 -21.37
C MET A 254 -32.21 4.80 -22.46
#